data_0bb0c66851455125d59fd368b10bb2b7
#
_entry.id   0bb0c66851455125d59fd368b10bb2b7
#
_cell.length_a   1.000
_cell.length_b   1.000
_cell.length_c   1.000
_cell.angle_alpha   90.00
_cell.angle_beta   90.00
_cell.angle_gamma   90.00
#
_symmetry.space_group_name_H-M   'P 1'
#
loop_
_entity.id
_entity.type
_entity.pdbx_description
1 polymer ?
#
loop_
_entity_poly.entity_id
_entity_poly.type
_entity_poly.pdbx_seq_one_letter_code
_entity_poly.pdbx_strand_id
1 'polypeptide(L)'
;MRKLWSSTVPGKDRSADIIFHFHQELPKLLRGYHQCTKEEAAILGALIYRVKYAETKADISSCLKSLIPSDLAKIMSSHEWKKEIARAYNKDSGMSPDEAKIAFLKVIYRWPTYGSAFFEVHQVSDPSFPEHLIVAINKQGVNMIHAQSKVL
;
A
#
# COMPACT_ATOMS: atom_id res chain seq x y z
N MET A 1 14.60 5.59 15.10
CA MET A 1 14.00 6.94 15.04
C MET A 1 13.05 7.01 13.84
N ARG A 2 11.75 7.22 14.06
CA ARG A 2 10.80 7.41 12.95
C ARG A 2 10.92 8.83 12.44
N LYS A 3 11.34 9.01 11.21
CA LYS A 3 11.31 10.30 10.54
C LYS A 3 9.88 10.57 10.06
N LEU A 4 9.28 11.65 10.52
CA LEU A 4 7.99 12.12 9.99
C LEU A 4 8.26 12.77 8.62
N TRP A 5 8.02 12.02 7.54
CA TRP A 5 8.30 12.42 6.16
C TRP A 5 7.03 12.59 5.30
N SER A 6 5.88 12.75 5.96
CA SER A 6 4.60 12.99 5.29
C SER A 6 4.57 14.24 4.38
N SER A 7 5.59 15.10 4.49
CA SER A 7 5.76 16.27 3.64
C SER A 7 6.76 16.09 2.49
N THR A 8 7.44 14.93 2.42
CA THR A 8 8.44 14.67 1.39
C THR A 8 7.77 14.15 0.12
N VAL A 9 7.96 14.88 -0.99
CA VAL A 9 7.44 14.43 -2.30
C VAL A 9 8.28 13.27 -2.81
N PRO A 10 7.66 12.14 -3.22
CA PRO A 10 8.40 11.01 -3.79
C PRO A 10 9.23 11.40 -5.00
N GLY A 11 10.49 10.92 -5.02
CA GLY A 11 11.47 11.23 -6.06
C GLY A 11 12.35 12.43 -5.77
N LYS A 12 12.02 13.25 -4.76
CA LYS A 12 12.84 14.42 -4.36
C LYS A 12 14.08 14.01 -3.57
N ASP A 13 13.92 13.05 -2.67
CA ASP A 13 15.03 12.41 -1.94
C ASP A 13 15.03 10.91 -2.26
N ARG A 14 15.65 10.56 -3.38
CA ARG A 14 15.66 9.17 -3.90
C ARG A 14 16.26 8.17 -2.91
N SER A 15 17.32 8.55 -2.21
CA SER A 15 17.96 7.66 -1.23
C SER A 15 17.05 7.36 -0.06
N ALA A 16 16.37 8.37 0.48
CA ALA A 16 15.40 8.17 1.56
C ALA A 16 14.19 7.35 1.09
N ASP A 17 13.68 7.57 -0.14
CA ASP A 17 12.58 6.82 -0.71
C ASP A 17 12.92 5.32 -0.85
N ILE A 18 14.10 5.01 -1.35
CA ILE A 18 14.55 3.62 -1.60
C ILE A 18 14.85 2.88 -0.29
N ILE A 19 15.53 3.55 0.65
CA ILE A 19 16.02 2.90 1.88
C ILE A 19 14.96 2.84 2.97
N PHE A 20 14.15 3.88 3.11
CA PHE A 20 13.22 4.03 4.24
C PHE A 20 11.74 4.06 3.83
N HIS A 21 11.35 4.99 2.97
CA HIS A 21 9.94 5.30 2.76
C HIS A 21 9.16 4.14 2.16
N PHE A 22 9.70 3.49 1.14
CA PHE A 22 9.07 2.31 0.55
C PHE A 22 8.86 1.20 1.60
N HIS A 23 9.88 0.90 2.38
CA HIS A 23 9.82 -0.18 3.38
C HIS A 23 8.92 0.15 4.58
N GLN A 24 8.69 1.42 4.86
CA GLN A 24 7.74 1.85 5.89
C GLN A 24 6.28 1.81 5.41
N GLU A 25 6.03 2.16 4.16
CA GLU A 25 4.66 2.21 3.61
C GLU A 25 4.15 0.84 3.14
N LEU A 26 5.02 -0.02 2.67
CA LEU A 26 4.63 -1.34 2.16
C LEU A 26 3.81 -2.18 3.15
N PRO A 27 4.23 -2.36 4.43
CA PRO A 27 3.43 -3.13 5.38
C PRO A 27 2.04 -2.53 5.64
N LYS A 28 1.92 -1.21 5.64
CA LYS A 28 0.65 -0.51 5.84
C LYS A 28 -0.32 -0.79 4.70
N LEU A 29 0.18 -0.78 3.45
CA LEU A 29 -0.61 -1.15 2.29
C LEU A 29 -1.09 -2.60 2.38
N LEU A 30 -0.19 -3.54 2.67
CA LEU A 30 -0.51 -4.98 2.70
C LEU A 30 -1.47 -5.35 3.82
N ARG A 31 -1.48 -4.61 4.93
CA ARG A 31 -2.46 -4.77 6.02
C ARG A 31 -3.85 -4.22 5.68
N GLY A 32 -3.99 -3.53 4.55
CA GLY A 32 -5.26 -2.98 4.12
C GLY A 32 -5.71 -1.74 4.89
N TYR A 33 -4.79 -0.95 5.42
CA TYR A 33 -5.12 0.28 6.14
C TYR A 33 -5.56 1.42 5.22
N HIS A 34 -5.12 1.41 3.97
CA HIS A 34 -5.48 2.42 2.98
C HIS A 34 -6.73 2.01 2.18
N GLN A 35 -7.53 2.99 1.80
CA GLN A 35 -8.56 2.80 0.78
C GLN A 35 -7.88 2.74 -0.59
N CYS A 36 -8.04 1.63 -1.30
CA CYS A 36 -7.36 1.33 -2.54
C CYS A 36 -8.31 0.62 -3.49
N THR A 37 -8.35 1.03 -4.76
CA THR A 37 -9.11 0.33 -5.79
C THR A 37 -8.39 -0.95 -6.23
N LYS A 38 -9.11 -1.89 -6.85
CA LYS A 38 -8.50 -3.11 -7.37
C LYS A 38 -7.50 -2.82 -8.50
N GLU A 39 -7.75 -1.79 -9.30
CA GLU A 39 -6.86 -1.33 -10.37
C GLU A 39 -5.55 -0.78 -9.79
N GLU A 40 -5.64 0.08 -8.78
CA GLU A 40 -4.47 0.58 -8.05
C GLU A 40 -3.69 -0.55 -7.37
N ALA A 41 -4.41 -1.50 -6.76
CA ALA A 41 -3.80 -2.66 -6.12
C ALA A 41 -3.02 -3.54 -7.11
N ALA A 42 -3.52 -3.72 -8.33
CA ALA A 42 -2.81 -4.46 -9.39
C ALA A 42 -1.53 -3.73 -9.83
N ILE A 43 -1.59 -2.41 -10.00
CA ILE A 43 -0.42 -1.58 -10.34
C ILE A 43 0.62 -1.65 -9.21
N LEU A 44 0.20 -1.46 -7.97
CA LEU A 44 1.08 -1.53 -6.80
C LEU A 44 1.66 -2.94 -6.64
N GLY A 45 0.87 -3.98 -6.85
CA GLY A 45 1.32 -5.37 -6.83
C GLY A 45 2.40 -5.66 -7.87
N ALA A 46 2.27 -5.11 -9.07
CA ALA A 46 3.29 -5.22 -10.12
C ALA A 46 4.60 -4.53 -9.73
N LEU A 47 4.52 -3.36 -9.10
CA LEU A 47 5.70 -2.63 -8.61
C LEU A 47 6.39 -3.39 -7.47
N ILE A 48 5.62 -3.93 -6.52
CA ILE A 48 6.14 -4.76 -5.43
C ILE A 48 6.81 -6.03 -5.99
N TYR A 49 6.17 -6.68 -6.96
CA TYR A 49 6.74 -7.86 -7.62
C TYR A 49 8.09 -7.54 -8.27
N ARG A 50 8.19 -6.41 -8.95
CA ARG A 50 9.45 -5.95 -9.56
C ARG A 50 10.56 -5.76 -8.53
N VAL A 51 10.23 -5.21 -7.37
CA VAL A 51 11.20 -4.99 -6.28
C VAL A 51 11.66 -6.32 -5.66
N LYS A 52 10.74 -7.25 -5.44
CA LYS A 52 11.02 -8.44 -4.62
C LYS A 52 11.32 -9.71 -5.40
N TYR A 53 10.69 -9.90 -6.56
CA TYR A 53 10.63 -11.20 -7.22
C TYR A 53 11.07 -11.20 -8.68
N ALA A 54 11.37 -10.05 -9.27
CA ALA A 54 11.74 -9.98 -10.69
C ALA A 54 12.98 -10.83 -11.02
N GLU A 55 13.96 -10.86 -10.14
CA GLU A 55 15.18 -11.66 -10.33
C GLU A 55 14.92 -13.17 -10.18
N THR A 56 14.08 -13.55 -9.22
CA THR A 56 13.76 -14.97 -8.95
C THR A 56 12.71 -15.53 -9.90
N LYS A 57 11.99 -14.66 -10.62
CA LYS A 57 10.87 -15.03 -11.50
C LYS A 57 9.81 -15.91 -10.81
N ALA A 58 9.56 -15.64 -9.53
CA ALA A 58 8.56 -16.36 -8.75
C ALA A 58 7.18 -16.27 -9.42
N ASP A 59 6.38 -17.34 -9.31
CA ASP A 59 5.00 -17.29 -9.82
C ASP A 59 4.17 -16.29 -9.00
N ILE A 60 3.51 -15.37 -9.69
CA ILE A 60 2.71 -14.32 -9.06
C ILE A 60 1.63 -14.92 -8.14
N SER A 61 1.01 -16.02 -8.55
CA SER A 61 -0.02 -16.68 -7.74
C SER A 61 0.50 -17.18 -6.39
N SER A 62 1.75 -17.60 -6.33
CA SER A 62 2.37 -18.11 -5.10
C SER A 62 2.72 -17.02 -4.09
N CYS A 63 2.89 -15.78 -4.54
CA CYS A 63 3.31 -14.66 -3.71
C CYS A 63 2.25 -13.55 -3.57
N LEU A 64 1.00 -13.80 -3.96
CA LEU A 64 -0.07 -12.79 -3.94
C LEU A 64 -0.24 -12.10 -2.60
N LYS A 65 -0.11 -12.80 -1.48
CA LYS A 65 -0.24 -12.22 -0.14
C LYS A 65 0.76 -11.12 0.16
N SER A 66 1.89 -11.12 -0.53
CA SER A 66 2.94 -10.09 -0.41
C SER A 66 2.86 -9.01 -1.49
N LEU A 67 1.87 -9.07 -2.39
CA LEU A 67 1.72 -8.16 -3.52
C LEU A 67 0.47 -7.28 -3.42
N ILE A 68 -0.59 -7.73 -2.77
CA ILE A 68 -1.88 -7.04 -2.71
C ILE A 68 -2.37 -6.86 -1.28
N PRO A 69 -3.18 -5.81 -1.01
CA PRO A 69 -3.78 -5.60 0.30
C PRO A 69 -4.65 -6.79 0.73
N SER A 70 -4.57 -7.16 2.00
CA SER A 70 -5.27 -8.33 2.54
C SER A 70 -6.80 -8.26 2.43
N ASP A 71 -7.37 -7.06 2.53
CA ASP A 71 -8.81 -6.81 2.39
C ASP A 71 -9.29 -6.95 0.94
N LEU A 72 -8.43 -6.70 -0.04
CA LEU A 72 -8.74 -6.83 -1.47
C LEU A 72 -8.48 -8.24 -2.03
N ALA A 73 -7.74 -9.07 -1.32
CA ALA A 73 -7.33 -10.40 -1.81
C ALA A 73 -8.51 -11.29 -2.21
N LYS A 74 -9.67 -11.12 -1.56
CA LYS A 74 -10.88 -11.93 -1.79
C LYS A 74 -11.81 -11.38 -2.87
N ILE A 75 -11.55 -10.18 -3.39
CA ILE A 75 -12.43 -9.52 -4.39
C ILE A 75 -12.37 -10.22 -5.74
N MET A 76 -11.19 -10.76 -6.09
CA MET A 76 -10.95 -11.48 -7.33
C MET A 76 -10.26 -12.81 -7.05
N SER A 77 -10.38 -13.74 -8.00
CA SER A 77 -9.64 -15.00 -7.94
C SER A 77 -8.13 -14.78 -8.09
N SER A 78 -7.34 -15.75 -7.61
CA SER A 78 -5.87 -15.70 -7.78
C SER A 78 -5.46 -15.60 -9.26
N HIS A 79 -6.21 -16.24 -10.14
CA HIS A 79 -5.96 -16.19 -11.58
C HIS A 79 -6.19 -14.80 -12.17
N GLU A 80 -7.26 -14.12 -11.75
CA GLU A 80 -7.56 -12.75 -12.18
C GLU A 80 -6.52 -11.77 -11.66
N TRP A 81 -6.13 -11.88 -10.38
CA TRP A 81 -5.04 -11.08 -9.81
C TRP A 81 -3.74 -11.26 -10.58
N LYS A 82 -3.36 -12.51 -10.87
CA LYS A 82 -2.16 -12.82 -11.66
C LYS A 82 -2.20 -12.13 -13.02
N LYS A 83 -3.34 -12.20 -13.71
CA LYS A 83 -3.53 -11.58 -15.04
C LYS A 83 -3.37 -10.06 -14.98
N GLU A 84 -4.02 -9.40 -14.02
CA GLU A 84 -3.96 -7.94 -13.91
C GLU A 84 -2.58 -7.45 -13.46
N ILE A 85 -1.95 -8.12 -12.52
CA ILE A 85 -0.58 -7.80 -12.06
C ILE A 85 0.42 -8.01 -13.21
N ALA A 86 0.32 -9.11 -13.96
CA ALA A 86 1.19 -9.38 -15.10
C ALA A 86 1.03 -8.34 -16.21
N ARG A 87 -0.21 -7.90 -16.48
CA ARG A 87 -0.48 -6.83 -17.42
C ARG A 87 0.21 -5.52 -17.04
N ALA A 88 0.07 -5.12 -15.77
CA ALA A 88 0.70 -3.91 -15.23
C ALA A 88 2.24 -4.03 -15.24
N TYR A 89 2.76 -5.20 -14.89
CA TYR A 89 4.20 -5.48 -14.90
C TYR A 89 4.81 -5.34 -16.30
N ASN A 90 4.15 -5.89 -17.31
CA ASN A 90 4.64 -5.87 -18.70
C ASN A 90 4.58 -4.49 -19.33
N LYS A 91 3.68 -3.63 -18.86
CA LYS A 91 3.54 -2.25 -19.36
C LYS A 91 4.81 -1.42 -19.13
N ASP A 92 5.52 -1.66 -18.03
CA ASP A 92 6.70 -0.91 -17.61
C ASP A 92 7.96 -1.80 -17.62
N SER A 93 8.20 -2.51 -18.70
CA SER A 93 9.21 -3.58 -18.81
C SER A 93 10.67 -3.15 -18.56
N GLY A 94 10.99 -1.87 -18.71
CA GLY A 94 12.35 -1.33 -18.51
C GLY A 94 12.62 -0.73 -17.13
N MET A 95 11.66 -0.77 -16.23
CA MET A 95 11.78 -0.13 -14.92
C MET A 95 12.68 -0.94 -13.98
N SER A 96 13.66 -0.28 -13.35
CA SER A 96 14.52 -0.90 -12.31
C SER A 96 13.76 -1.10 -10.99
N PRO A 97 14.25 -1.98 -10.08
CA PRO A 97 13.67 -2.12 -8.74
C PRO A 97 13.61 -0.80 -7.95
N ASP A 98 14.65 0.02 -8.03
CA ASP A 98 14.68 1.32 -7.34
C ASP A 98 13.68 2.32 -7.93
N GLU A 99 13.54 2.35 -9.24
CA GLU A 99 12.50 3.13 -9.91
C GLU A 99 11.09 2.65 -9.54
N ALA A 100 10.91 1.35 -9.37
CA ALA A 100 9.65 0.76 -8.93
C ALA A 100 9.27 1.19 -7.50
N LYS A 101 10.23 1.27 -6.59
CA LYS A 101 10.01 1.80 -5.23
C LYS A 101 9.50 3.23 -5.25
N ILE A 102 10.11 4.09 -6.07
CA ILE A 102 9.71 5.49 -6.20
C ILE A 102 8.33 5.59 -6.88
N ALA A 103 8.08 4.81 -7.92
CA ALA A 103 6.78 4.75 -8.58
C ALA A 103 5.66 4.30 -7.61
N PHE A 104 5.93 3.31 -6.77
CA PHE A 104 5.03 2.87 -5.70
C PHE A 104 4.64 4.04 -4.78
N LEU A 105 5.63 4.77 -4.27
CA LEU A 105 5.40 5.92 -3.39
C LEU A 105 4.60 7.03 -4.10
N LYS A 106 4.85 7.29 -5.38
CA LYS A 106 4.10 8.27 -6.16
C LYS A 106 2.61 7.93 -6.30
N VAL A 107 2.28 6.65 -6.40
CA VAL A 107 0.88 6.20 -6.44
C VAL A 107 0.19 6.49 -5.11
N ILE A 108 0.77 6.07 -3.99
CA ILE A 108 0.15 6.18 -2.66
C ILE A 108 0.23 7.59 -2.06
N TYR A 109 1.15 8.41 -2.52
CA TYR A 109 1.35 9.79 -2.03
C TYR A 109 0.08 10.66 -2.14
N ARG A 110 -0.79 10.36 -3.10
CA ARG A 110 -2.04 11.09 -3.32
C ARG A 110 -3.12 10.76 -2.29
N TRP A 111 -2.97 9.68 -1.55
CA TRP A 111 -3.98 9.24 -0.60
C TRP A 111 -3.96 10.10 0.68
N PRO A 112 -5.15 10.44 1.24
CA PRO A 112 -5.23 11.24 2.47
C PRO A 112 -4.51 10.60 3.65
N THR A 113 -4.43 9.27 3.66
CA THR A 113 -3.82 8.48 4.73
C THR A 113 -2.32 8.21 4.52
N TYR A 114 -1.72 8.72 3.44
CA TYR A 114 -0.28 8.58 3.21
C TYR A 114 0.55 9.15 4.36
N GLY A 115 1.58 8.42 4.76
CA GLY A 115 2.49 8.83 5.84
C GLY A 115 1.89 8.77 7.23
N SER A 116 0.68 8.25 7.40
CA SER A 116 0.04 8.09 8.70
C SER A 116 0.66 7.00 9.53
N ALA A 117 0.63 7.17 10.86
CA ALA A 117 0.69 6.08 11.80
C ALA A 117 -0.72 5.52 11.99
N PHE A 118 -0.88 4.21 11.88
CA PHE A 118 -2.17 3.53 12.00
C PHE A 118 -2.26 2.77 13.31
N PHE A 119 -3.43 2.84 13.96
CA PHE A 119 -3.73 2.12 15.17
C PHE A 119 -5.11 1.46 15.03
N GLU A 120 -5.16 0.15 15.26
CA GLU A 120 -6.44 -0.54 15.41
C GLU A 120 -6.92 -0.33 16.84
N VAL A 121 -8.13 0.21 16.99
CA VAL A 121 -8.70 0.50 18.29
C VAL A 121 -10.07 -0.16 18.46
N HIS A 122 -10.32 -0.62 19.67
CA HIS A 122 -11.61 -1.12 20.11
C HIS A 122 -12.22 -0.10 21.05
N GLN A 123 -13.40 0.41 20.72
CA GLN A 123 -14.10 1.38 21.56
C GLN A 123 -15.47 0.83 21.97
N VAL A 124 -15.92 1.17 23.16
CA VAL A 124 -17.21 0.74 23.72
C VAL A 124 -18.01 1.89 24.33
N SER A 125 -17.46 3.09 24.25
CA SER A 125 -18.01 4.26 24.97
C SER A 125 -19.06 5.02 24.17
N ASP A 126 -19.04 4.96 22.85
CA ASP A 126 -19.95 5.71 22.00
C ASP A 126 -20.59 4.80 20.92
N PRO A 127 -21.90 4.48 21.08
CA PRO A 127 -22.60 3.62 20.13
C PRO A 127 -22.81 4.22 18.73
N SER A 128 -22.52 5.51 18.53
CA SER A 128 -22.57 6.14 17.22
C SER A 128 -21.39 5.77 16.32
N PHE A 129 -20.31 5.25 16.90
CA PHE A 129 -19.14 4.79 16.19
C PHE A 129 -19.03 3.26 16.22
N PRO A 130 -18.46 2.66 15.16
CA PRO A 130 -18.18 1.22 15.17
C PRO A 130 -17.27 0.81 16.32
N GLU A 131 -17.50 -0.37 16.85
CA GLU A 131 -16.68 -0.95 17.93
C GLU A 131 -15.21 -1.10 17.53
N HIS A 132 -14.96 -1.43 16.26
CA HIS A 132 -13.61 -1.55 15.70
C HIS A 132 -13.33 -0.44 14.70
N LEU A 133 -12.34 0.36 14.99
CA LEU A 133 -11.88 1.50 14.18
C LEU A 133 -10.40 1.40 13.91
N ILE A 134 -9.98 1.99 12.79
CA ILE A 134 -8.59 2.30 12.52
C ILE A 134 -8.40 3.81 12.71
N VAL A 135 -7.46 4.19 13.55
CA VAL A 135 -7.08 5.59 13.74
C VAL A 135 -5.82 5.86 12.94
N ALA A 136 -5.88 6.81 12.02
CA ALA A 136 -4.76 7.26 11.22
C ALA A 136 -4.33 8.65 11.68
N ILE A 137 -3.08 8.78 12.08
CA ILE A 137 -2.51 10.04 12.57
C ILE A 137 -1.39 10.49 11.64
N ASN A 138 -1.52 11.69 11.10
CA ASN A 138 -0.49 12.35 10.30
C ASN A 138 -0.43 13.85 10.66
N LYS A 139 0.42 14.61 9.94
CA LYS A 139 0.57 16.05 10.17
C LYS A 139 -0.70 16.88 9.92
N GLN A 140 -1.65 16.35 9.17
CA GLN A 140 -2.91 17.03 8.83
C GLN A 140 -3.98 16.83 9.92
N GLY A 141 -3.78 15.84 10.81
CA GLY A 141 -4.69 15.55 11.90
C GLY A 141 -4.89 14.07 12.16
N VAL A 142 -6.02 13.77 12.78
CA VAL A 142 -6.46 12.42 13.15
C VAL A 142 -7.67 12.05 12.31
N ASN A 143 -7.58 10.93 11.63
CA ASN A 143 -8.70 10.36 10.87
C ASN A 143 -9.18 9.08 11.54
N MET A 144 -10.47 8.95 11.71
CA MET A 144 -11.11 7.70 12.13
C MET A 144 -11.65 6.99 10.89
N ILE A 145 -11.21 5.75 10.70
CA ILE A 145 -11.50 4.97 9.49
C ILE A 145 -12.34 3.77 9.91
N HIS A 146 -13.45 3.56 9.24
CA HIS A 146 -14.23 2.35 9.43
C HIS A 146 -13.43 1.13 8.96
N ALA A 147 -13.21 0.15 9.85
CA ALA A 147 -12.28 -0.96 9.60
C ALA A 147 -12.60 -1.79 8.36
N GLN A 148 -13.87 -1.94 8.02
CA GLN A 148 -14.32 -2.74 6.86
C GLN A 148 -14.42 -1.92 5.57
N SER A 149 -15.11 -0.77 5.61
CA SER A 149 -15.38 0.04 4.41
C SER A 149 -14.24 0.96 4.01
N LYS A 150 -13.28 1.20 4.92
CA LYS A 150 -12.16 2.15 4.74
C LYS A 150 -12.60 3.60 4.44
N VAL A 151 -13.84 3.94 4.79
CA VAL A 151 -14.36 5.30 4.69
C VAL A 151 -13.84 6.13 5.88
N LEU A 152 -13.41 7.36 5.59
CA LEU A 152 -12.94 8.35 6.55
C LEU A 152 -14.09 8.98 7.35
#